data_63ccee4209c6b04fcde42cc12523f980
#
_entry.id   63ccee4209c6b04fcde42cc12523f980
#
_cell.length_a   1.000
_cell.length_b   1.000
_cell.length_c   1.000
_cell.angle_alpha   90.00
_cell.angle_beta   90.00
_cell.angle_gamma   90.00
#
_symmetry.space_group_name_H-M   'P 1'
#
loop_
_entity.id
_entity.type
_entity.pdbx_description
1 polymer ?
#
loop_
_entity_poly.entity_id
_entity_poly.type
_entity_poly.pdbx_seq_one_letter_code
_entity_poly.pdbx_strand_id
1 'polypeptide(L)'
;MMRLIKNNTFGFTLIEVLIAIFLFAIVMTTIFGAYVQIFFTVQTTENDALTYEMGKNAMDRMLMDLNSIVITKPPIFKKPDTRPEDDELDPYRFEGESDGEFATLRFVSHAHIVIDGFSPKGGGVAQIKYYVTEDEQNEEIMVLRRCDDIDLDEGCDRLDDPILCENVVGFNLSFVYYEKEENIESFTEWNSDDKDMKFATPRAIEITLKLSDPDKPTEHPLVFQTGVTFPLYRLKDKKVM
;
A
#
# COMPACT_ATOMS: atom_id res chain seq x y z
N MET A 1 -26.32 84.61 -31.00
CA MET A 1 -24.92 84.65 -30.54
C MET A 1 -24.58 83.25 -30.08
N MET A 2 -23.96 82.45 -30.96
CA MET A 2 -23.74 81.03 -30.81
C MET A 2 -22.30 80.83 -30.27
N ARG A 3 -22.15 80.31 -29.03
CA ARG A 3 -20.85 80.08 -28.38
C ARG A 3 -20.33 78.73 -28.80
N LEU A 4 -19.31 78.73 -29.67
CA LEU A 4 -18.60 77.52 -30.06
C LEU A 4 -17.80 77.02 -28.87
N ILE A 5 -18.18 75.84 -28.37
CA ILE A 5 -17.43 75.09 -27.35
C ILE A 5 -16.21 74.48 -28.07
N LYS A 6 -15.03 75.00 -27.77
CA LYS A 6 -13.75 74.51 -28.27
C LYS A 6 -13.40 73.24 -27.52
N ASN A 7 -13.68 72.07 -28.10
CA ASN A 7 -13.22 70.80 -27.57
C ASN A 7 -11.68 70.72 -27.71
N ASN A 8 -10.99 70.87 -26.59
CA ASN A 8 -9.55 70.56 -26.55
C ASN A 8 -9.38 69.05 -26.55
N THR A 9 -9.10 68.46 -27.69
CA THR A 9 -8.63 67.09 -27.81
C THR A 9 -7.14 67.03 -27.46
N PHE A 10 -6.80 66.66 -26.23
CA PHE A 10 -5.43 66.38 -25.86
C PHE A 10 -5.09 65.01 -26.45
N GLY A 11 -4.16 64.97 -27.39
CA GLY A 11 -3.57 63.72 -27.88
C GLY A 11 -2.57 63.13 -26.90
N PHE A 12 -2.51 61.81 -26.80
CA PHE A 12 -1.49 61.13 -26.00
C PHE A 12 -0.09 61.47 -26.46
N THR A 13 0.81 61.72 -25.50
CA THR A 13 2.23 61.91 -25.78
C THR A 13 2.90 60.57 -25.98
N LEU A 14 3.96 60.54 -26.82
CA LEU A 14 4.74 59.32 -27.07
C LEU A 14 5.31 58.75 -25.78
N ILE A 15 5.69 59.58 -24.84
CA ILE A 15 6.23 59.19 -23.49
C ILE A 15 5.19 58.54 -22.60
N GLU A 16 3.92 59.00 -22.65
CA GLU A 16 2.82 58.37 -21.89
C GLU A 16 2.55 56.93 -22.37
N VAL A 17 2.55 56.73 -23.71
CA VAL A 17 2.37 55.37 -24.28
C VAL A 17 3.54 54.46 -23.89
N LEU A 18 4.76 54.95 -23.91
CA LEU A 18 5.95 54.20 -23.54
C LEU A 18 5.92 53.80 -22.07
N ILE A 19 5.56 54.70 -21.16
CA ILE A 19 5.40 54.41 -19.73
C ILE A 19 4.25 53.40 -19.52
N ALA A 20 3.13 53.57 -20.21
CA ALA A 20 2.01 52.65 -20.09
C ALA A 20 2.37 51.22 -20.51
N ILE A 21 3.09 51.05 -21.64
CA ILE A 21 3.57 49.72 -22.09
C ILE A 21 4.55 49.14 -21.10
N PHE A 22 5.47 49.94 -20.55
CA PHE A 22 6.43 49.49 -19.55
C PHE A 22 5.75 49.00 -18.27
N LEU A 23 4.81 49.76 -17.73
CA LEU A 23 4.02 49.35 -16.56
C LEU A 23 3.17 48.11 -16.85
N PHE A 24 2.56 48.04 -18.03
CA PHE A 24 1.81 46.86 -18.45
C PHE A 24 2.69 45.59 -18.53
N ALA A 25 3.90 45.74 -19.08
CA ALA A 25 4.86 44.63 -19.14
C ALA A 25 5.24 44.11 -17.75
N ILE A 26 5.47 45.01 -16.78
CA ILE A 26 5.76 44.63 -15.38
C ILE A 26 4.57 43.85 -14.76
N VAL A 27 3.36 44.40 -14.93
CA VAL A 27 2.15 43.76 -14.40
C VAL A 27 1.91 42.39 -15.02
N MET A 28 2.07 42.28 -16.33
CA MET A 28 1.92 41.00 -17.03
C MET A 28 2.96 39.98 -16.60
N THR A 29 4.21 40.39 -16.42
CA THR A 29 5.28 39.49 -15.95
C THR A 29 4.99 38.97 -14.54
N THR A 30 4.52 39.81 -13.63
CA THR A 30 4.18 39.41 -12.25
C THR A 30 2.96 38.46 -12.24
N ILE A 31 1.92 38.74 -13.01
CA ILE A 31 0.73 37.86 -13.11
C ILE A 31 1.11 36.51 -13.69
N PHE A 32 1.89 36.50 -14.77
CA PHE A 32 2.33 35.26 -15.40
C PHE A 32 3.20 34.43 -14.47
N GLY A 33 4.16 35.08 -13.75
CA GLY A 33 4.98 34.41 -12.75
C GLY A 33 4.16 33.76 -11.63
N ALA A 34 3.18 34.50 -11.10
CA ALA A 34 2.26 33.97 -10.09
C ALA A 34 1.42 32.79 -10.61
N TYR A 35 0.91 32.90 -11.84
CA TYR A 35 0.13 31.82 -12.48
C TYR A 35 0.96 30.54 -12.61
N VAL A 36 2.18 30.63 -13.13
CA VAL A 36 3.08 29.49 -13.30
C VAL A 36 3.39 28.83 -11.94
N GLN A 37 3.66 29.64 -10.91
CA GLN A 37 3.93 29.12 -9.56
C GLN A 37 2.73 28.38 -8.97
N ILE A 38 1.51 28.93 -9.13
CA ILE A 38 0.29 28.27 -8.67
C ILE A 38 0.09 26.95 -9.40
N PHE A 39 0.28 26.93 -10.70
CA PHE A 39 0.12 25.72 -11.50
C PHE A 39 1.05 24.59 -11.03
N PHE A 40 2.33 24.87 -10.81
CA PHE A 40 3.27 23.88 -10.28
C PHE A 40 2.90 23.43 -8.86
N THR A 41 2.48 24.35 -8.00
CA THR A 41 2.07 23.99 -6.64
C THR A 41 0.84 23.08 -6.61
N VAL A 42 -0.14 23.33 -7.47
CA VAL A 42 -1.34 22.50 -7.59
C VAL A 42 -0.96 21.10 -8.05
N GLN A 43 -0.14 20.98 -9.09
CA GLN A 43 0.26 19.68 -9.63
C GLN A 43 1.03 18.83 -8.62
N THR A 44 1.97 19.42 -7.87
CA THR A 44 2.69 18.69 -6.83
C THR A 44 1.77 18.27 -5.69
N THR A 45 0.82 19.11 -5.28
CA THR A 45 -0.15 18.77 -4.22
C THR A 45 -1.11 17.67 -4.66
N GLU A 46 -1.53 17.64 -5.92
CA GLU A 46 -2.37 16.56 -6.47
C GLU A 46 -1.65 15.22 -6.46
N ASN A 47 -0.38 15.16 -6.86
CA ASN A 47 0.42 13.94 -6.87
C ASN A 47 0.65 13.40 -5.45
N ASP A 48 0.99 14.28 -4.49
CA ASP A 48 1.13 13.91 -3.08
C ASP A 48 -0.18 13.32 -2.52
N ALA A 49 -1.32 13.94 -2.87
CA ALA A 49 -2.63 13.47 -2.43
C ALA A 49 -2.99 12.11 -3.02
N LEU A 50 -2.72 11.88 -4.30
CA LEU A 50 -2.96 10.59 -4.97
C LEU A 50 -2.10 9.48 -4.36
N THR A 51 -0.81 9.73 -4.13
CA THR A 51 0.10 8.77 -3.50
C THR A 51 -0.36 8.44 -2.07
N TYR A 52 -0.82 9.46 -1.31
CA TYR A 52 -1.37 9.25 0.02
C TYR A 52 -2.65 8.40 -0.01
N GLU A 53 -3.58 8.69 -0.94
CA GLU A 53 -4.81 7.90 -1.08
C GLU A 53 -4.53 6.46 -1.49
N MET A 54 -3.59 6.20 -2.41
CA MET A 54 -3.17 4.84 -2.78
C MET A 54 -2.63 4.09 -1.57
N GLY A 55 -1.68 4.67 -0.85
CA GLY A 55 -1.10 4.02 0.33
C GLY A 55 -2.12 3.75 1.41
N LYS A 56 -3.01 4.71 1.68
CA LYS A 56 -4.10 4.55 2.64
C LYS A 56 -5.05 3.43 2.22
N ASN A 57 -5.48 3.39 0.97
CA ASN A 57 -6.39 2.35 0.46
C ASN A 57 -5.75 0.97 0.52
N ALA A 58 -4.45 0.85 0.20
CA ALA A 58 -3.70 -0.39 0.33
C ALA A 58 -3.65 -0.87 1.79
N MET A 59 -3.36 0.03 2.74
CA MET A 59 -3.37 -0.28 4.17
C MET A 59 -4.74 -0.67 4.68
N ASP A 60 -5.79 0.08 4.32
CA ASP A 60 -7.17 -0.23 4.69
C ASP A 60 -7.59 -1.61 4.16
N ARG A 61 -7.19 -1.97 2.93
CA ARG A 61 -7.44 -3.29 2.36
C ARG A 61 -6.72 -4.39 3.14
N MET A 62 -5.44 -4.23 3.45
CA MET A 62 -4.70 -5.19 4.27
C MET A 62 -5.33 -5.37 5.65
N LEU A 63 -5.79 -4.29 6.28
CA LEU A 63 -6.49 -4.34 7.56
C LEU A 63 -7.80 -5.14 7.48
N MET A 64 -8.59 -4.95 6.43
CA MET A 64 -9.83 -5.72 6.20
C MET A 64 -9.55 -7.21 6.05
N ASP A 65 -8.55 -7.56 5.25
CA ASP A 65 -8.19 -8.94 4.98
C ASP A 65 -7.66 -9.63 6.24
N LEU A 66 -6.80 -8.97 7.02
CA LEU A 66 -6.23 -9.48 8.26
C LEU A 66 -7.27 -9.56 9.40
N ASN A 67 -8.20 -8.63 9.49
CA ASN A 67 -9.29 -8.72 10.46
C ASN A 67 -10.28 -9.86 10.17
N SER A 68 -10.29 -10.35 8.93
CA SER A 68 -11.13 -11.46 8.48
C SER A 68 -10.35 -12.78 8.35
N ILE A 69 -9.17 -12.86 8.94
CA ILE A 69 -8.27 -14.02 8.89
C ILE A 69 -8.95 -15.29 9.41
N VAL A 70 -8.70 -16.40 8.74
CA VAL A 70 -9.15 -17.73 9.13
C VAL A 70 -8.00 -18.46 9.83
N ILE A 71 -8.18 -18.76 11.11
CA ILE A 71 -7.22 -19.54 11.87
C ILE A 71 -7.89 -20.84 12.28
N THR A 72 -7.40 -21.94 11.74
CA THR A 72 -7.92 -23.29 12.04
C THR A 72 -7.37 -23.79 13.36
N LYS A 73 -8.11 -24.66 14.04
CA LYS A 73 -7.67 -25.26 15.31
C LYS A 73 -6.62 -26.37 15.08
N PRO A 74 -5.70 -26.57 16.05
CA PRO A 74 -4.62 -27.57 15.96
C PRO A 74 -5.01 -29.01 15.67
N PRO A 75 -6.22 -29.52 15.97
CA PRO A 75 -6.55 -30.94 15.71
C PRO A 75 -6.56 -31.36 14.25
N ILE A 76 -6.60 -30.39 13.32
CA ILE A 76 -6.53 -30.65 11.86
C ILE A 76 -5.07 -30.96 11.44
N PHE A 77 -4.09 -30.59 12.28
CA PHE A 77 -2.69 -30.82 11.98
C PHE A 77 -2.24 -32.20 12.46
N LYS A 78 -1.57 -32.91 11.58
CA LYS A 78 -0.76 -34.05 11.99
C LYS A 78 0.41 -33.50 12.82
N LYS A 79 0.76 -34.20 13.90
CA LYS A 79 1.94 -33.83 14.69
C LYS A 79 3.19 -33.91 13.81
N PRO A 80 4.22 -33.06 14.05
CA PRO A 80 5.47 -33.10 13.29
C PRO A 80 6.09 -34.50 13.20
N ASP A 81 6.04 -35.25 14.31
CA ASP A 81 6.61 -36.59 14.40
C ASP A 81 5.84 -37.65 13.60
N THR A 82 4.66 -37.31 13.07
CA THR A 82 3.82 -38.23 12.29
C THR A 82 3.72 -37.80 10.82
N ARG A 83 4.34 -36.70 10.43
CA ARG A 83 4.40 -36.27 9.03
C ARG A 83 5.46 -37.08 8.31
N PRO A 84 5.13 -37.76 7.19
CA PRO A 84 6.11 -38.19 6.21
C PRO A 84 6.87 -36.97 5.67
N GLU A 85 8.09 -37.14 5.19
CA GLU A 85 8.91 -36.04 4.61
C GLU A 85 8.27 -35.37 3.38
N ASP A 86 7.28 -36.02 2.75
CA ASP A 86 6.53 -35.55 1.57
C ASP A 86 5.10 -35.07 1.89
N ASP A 87 4.78 -34.67 3.13
CA ASP A 87 3.40 -34.28 3.50
C ASP A 87 3.05 -32.89 2.93
N GLU A 88 1.81 -32.77 2.43
CA GLU A 88 1.24 -31.52 1.95
C GLU A 88 1.27 -30.44 3.04
N LEU A 89 1.66 -29.21 2.63
CA LEU A 89 1.68 -28.05 3.49
C LEU A 89 0.25 -27.74 4.01
N ASP A 90 0.14 -27.17 5.20
CA ASP A 90 -1.16 -26.68 5.70
C ASP A 90 -1.74 -25.62 4.76
N PRO A 91 -2.86 -25.88 4.08
CA PRO A 91 -3.48 -24.88 3.19
C PRO A 91 -3.90 -23.62 3.94
N TYR A 92 -4.14 -23.72 5.27
CA TYR A 92 -4.49 -22.59 6.14
C TYR A 92 -3.28 -21.99 6.88
N ARG A 93 -2.05 -22.23 6.39
CA ARG A 93 -0.86 -21.68 7.03
C ARG A 93 -0.85 -20.16 6.95
N PHE A 94 -0.36 -19.55 8.01
CA PHE A 94 0.04 -18.15 8.03
C PHE A 94 1.54 -18.09 7.78
N GLU A 95 1.94 -17.37 6.79
CA GLU A 95 3.33 -17.27 6.35
C GLU A 95 3.65 -15.82 5.99
N GLY A 96 4.81 -15.36 6.43
CA GLY A 96 5.30 -14.04 6.07
C GLY A 96 6.80 -13.96 6.25
N GLU A 97 7.43 -13.23 5.37
CA GLU A 97 8.87 -13.01 5.33
C GLU A 97 9.13 -11.53 5.06
N SER A 98 10.02 -10.95 5.84
CA SER A 98 10.44 -9.55 5.74
C SER A 98 11.96 -9.47 5.78
N ASP A 99 12.62 -10.24 4.90
CA ASP A 99 14.07 -10.20 4.72
C ASP A 99 14.40 -9.31 3.51
N GLY A 100 14.94 -8.12 3.79
CA GLY A 100 15.26 -7.14 2.77
C GLY A 100 14.29 -5.96 2.69
N GLU A 101 14.12 -5.40 1.49
CA GLU A 101 13.31 -4.20 1.24
C GLU A 101 11.82 -4.51 1.11
N PHE A 102 11.49 -5.72 0.60
CA PHE A 102 10.12 -6.10 0.28
C PHE A 102 9.75 -7.40 0.96
N ALA A 103 8.74 -7.31 1.79
CA ALA A 103 8.15 -8.45 2.47
C ALA A 103 7.15 -9.20 1.59
N THR A 104 6.88 -10.46 1.97
CA THR A 104 5.73 -11.22 1.48
C THR A 104 4.85 -11.62 2.66
N LEU A 105 3.54 -11.71 2.44
CA LEU A 105 2.56 -12.10 3.45
C LEU A 105 1.49 -12.98 2.83
N ARG A 106 1.30 -14.20 3.36
CA ARG A 106 0.29 -15.15 2.93
C ARG A 106 -0.56 -15.61 4.11
N PHE A 107 -1.85 -15.65 3.93
CA PHE A 107 -2.82 -16.18 4.92
C PHE A 107 -4.15 -16.50 4.22
N VAL A 108 -5.06 -17.15 4.92
CA VAL A 108 -6.42 -17.41 4.45
C VAL A 108 -7.39 -16.45 5.12
N SER A 109 -8.32 -15.89 4.35
CA SER A 109 -9.27 -14.88 4.84
C SER A 109 -10.68 -15.10 4.29
N HIS A 110 -11.67 -14.60 5.02
CA HIS A 110 -13.06 -14.46 4.56
C HIS A 110 -13.27 -13.20 3.70
N ALA A 111 -12.30 -12.31 3.60
CA ALA A 111 -12.41 -11.05 2.85
C ALA A 111 -12.20 -11.23 1.33
N HIS A 112 -12.58 -12.40 0.79
CA HIS A 112 -12.55 -12.68 -0.63
C HIS A 112 -13.47 -11.75 -1.43
N ILE A 113 -13.00 -11.25 -2.57
CA ILE A 113 -13.79 -10.45 -3.49
C ILE A 113 -14.36 -11.37 -4.56
N VAL A 114 -15.68 -11.60 -4.49
CA VAL A 114 -16.40 -12.34 -5.54
C VAL A 114 -16.61 -11.42 -6.73
N ILE A 115 -15.95 -11.72 -7.85
CA ILE A 115 -16.24 -11.08 -9.13
C ILE A 115 -17.47 -11.76 -9.74
N ASP A 116 -18.46 -10.97 -10.15
CA ASP A 116 -19.77 -11.41 -10.62
C ASP A 116 -19.72 -12.63 -11.56
N GLY A 117 -20.45 -13.68 -11.21
CA GLY A 117 -20.65 -14.89 -12.01
C GLY A 117 -19.90 -16.14 -11.54
N PHE A 118 -18.96 -16.03 -10.64
CA PHE A 118 -18.29 -17.14 -9.98
C PHE A 118 -18.79 -17.27 -8.55
N SER A 119 -19.76 -18.15 -8.31
CA SER A 119 -20.09 -18.58 -6.95
C SER A 119 -19.07 -19.62 -6.53
N PRO A 120 -18.22 -19.35 -5.51
CA PRO A 120 -17.24 -20.34 -5.06
C PRO A 120 -17.96 -21.58 -4.54
N LYS A 121 -17.60 -22.75 -5.05
CA LYS A 121 -18.05 -24.04 -4.51
C LYS A 121 -17.43 -24.35 -3.15
N GLY A 122 -16.53 -23.51 -2.66
CA GLY A 122 -15.87 -23.62 -1.37
C GLY A 122 -16.32 -22.51 -0.41
N GLY A 123 -16.33 -22.76 0.85
CA GLY A 123 -16.96 -22.04 1.95
C GLY A 123 -16.64 -20.57 2.20
N GLY A 124 -16.46 -19.75 1.19
CA GLY A 124 -16.31 -18.29 1.34
C GLY A 124 -14.96 -17.87 1.95
N VAL A 125 -13.92 -18.65 1.78
CA VAL A 125 -12.55 -18.34 2.15
C VAL A 125 -11.64 -18.38 0.93
N ALA A 126 -10.62 -17.53 0.93
CA ALA A 126 -9.60 -17.52 -0.11
C ALA A 126 -8.21 -17.33 0.49
N GLN A 127 -7.21 -17.81 -0.20
CA GLN A 127 -5.83 -17.46 0.05
C GLN A 127 -5.61 -16.02 -0.38
N ILE A 128 -5.05 -15.22 0.53
CA ILE A 128 -4.62 -13.85 0.26
C ILE A 128 -3.10 -13.84 0.33
N LYS A 129 -2.46 -13.29 -0.70
CA LYS A 129 -1.01 -13.04 -0.69
C LYS A 129 -0.72 -11.61 -1.09
N TYR A 130 0.09 -10.95 -0.29
CA TYR A 130 0.67 -9.63 -0.57
C TYR A 130 2.14 -9.79 -0.94
N TYR A 131 2.55 -9.18 -2.02
CA TYR A 131 3.92 -9.21 -2.49
C TYR A 131 4.24 -8.01 -3.37
N VAL A 132 5.51 -7.65 -3.45
CA VAL A 132 5.99 -6.55 -4.29
C VAL A 132 6.73 -7.12 -5.48
N THR A 133 6.46 -6.58 -6.66
CA THR A 133 7.11 -6.96 -7.91
C THR A 133 7.32 -5.73 -8.80
N GLU A 134 8.12 -5.87 -9.84
CA GLU A 134 8.28 -4.87 -10.88
C GLU A 134 6.98 -4.70 -11.67
N ASP A 135 6.69 -3.48 -12.11
CA ASP A 135 5.56 -3.21 -13.00
C ASP A 135 5.85 -3.69 -14.43
N GLU A 136 4.85 -4.28 -15.09
CA GLU A 136 4.98 -4.84 -16.45
C GLU A 136 5.28 -3.79 -17.52
N GLN A 137 4.86 -2.55 -17.30
CA GLN A 137 5.03 -1.45 -18.26
C GLN A 137 6.30 -0.65 -17.99
N ASN A 138 6.79 -0.67 -16.75
CA ASN A 138 7.97 0.06 -16.33
C ASN A 138 8.71 -0.69 -15.21
N GLU A 139 9.75 -1.44 -15.57
CA GLU A 139 10.58 -2.23 -14.65
C GLU A 139 11.27 -1.39 -13.54
N GLU A 140 11.32 -0.05 -13.68
CA GLU A 140 11.86 0.83 -12.64
C GLU A 140 10.87 1.07 -11.49
N ILE A 141 9.58 0.73 -11.68
CA ILE A 141 8.51 0.94 -10.71
C ILE A 141 8.21 -0.37 -9.99
N MET A 142 8.31 -0.35 -8.66
CA MET A 142 7.86 -1.45 -7.82
C MET A 142 6.39 -1.27 -7.44
N VAL A 143 5.61 -2.33 -7.56
CA VAL A 143 4.17 -2.34 -7.28
C VAL A 143 3.82 -3.37 -6.21
N LEU A 144 2.93 -3.01 -5.28
CA LEU A 144 2.35 -3.94 -4.32
C LEU A 144 1.13 -4.61 -4.94
N ARG A 145 1.17 -5.92 -5.06
CA ARG A 145 0.07 -6.74 -5.59
C ARG A 145 -0.64 -7.51 -4.48
N ARG A 146 -1.90 -7.81 -4.72
CA ARG A 146 -2.75 -8.64 -3.87
C ARG A 146 -3.33 -9.80 -4.67
N CYS A 147 -2.86 -10.99 -4.42
CA CYS A 147 -3.53 -12.20 -4.88
C CYS A 147 -4.76 -12.51 -4.01
N ASP A 148 -5.80 -13.05 -4.63
CA ASP A 148 -7.03 -13.49 -3.99
C ASP A 148 -7.51 -14.75 -4.71
N ASP A 149 -7.08 -15.93 -4.23
CA ASP A 149 -7.36 -17.22 -4.87
C ASP A 149 -8.17 -18.14 -3.95
N ILE A 150 -9.20 -18.75 -4.53
CA ILE A 150 -10.04 -19.74 -3.85
C ILE A 150 -9.30 -21.07 -3.71
N ASP A 151 -8.40 -21.37 -4.63
CA ASP A 151 -7.54 -22.54 -4.53
C ASP A 151 -6.42 -22.26 -3.53
N LEU A 152 -6.48 -22.93 -2.38
CA LEU A 152 -5.53 -22.72 -1.29
C LEU A 152 -4.17 -23.41 -1.54
N ASP A 153 -4.08 -24.28 -2.53
CA ASP A 153 -2.89 -25.08 -2.85
C ASP A 153 -2.11 -24.51 -4.05
N GLU A 154 -2.78 -23.72 -4.91
CA GLU A 154 -2.12 -23.05 -6.02
C GLU A 154 -1.32 -21.81 -5.59
N GLY A 155 -0.24 -21.55 -6.31
CA GLY A 155 0.61 -20.37 -6.07
C GLY A 155 -0.06 -19.08 -6.51
N CYS A 156 0.00 -18.09 -5.64
CA CYS A 156 -0.30 -16.71 -5.93
C CYS A 156 0.97 -16.00 -6.38
N ASP A 157 1.20 -15.80 -7.64
CA ASP A 157 2.27 -14.96 -8.22
C ASP A 157 1.92 -14.72 -9.70
N ARG A 158 0.69 -14.21 -9.93
CA ARG A 158 0.19 -13.98 -11.28
C ARG A 158 0.39 -12.52 -11.67
N LEU A 159 0.81 -12.29 -12.90
CA LEU A 159 0.96 -10.95 -13.44
C LEU A 159 -0.36 -10.17 -13.52
N ASP A 160 -1.49 -10.87 -13.53
CA ASP A 160 -2.84 -10.30 -13.55
C ASP A 160 -3.41 -10.02 -12.14
N ASP A 161 -2.66 -10.31 -11.07
CA ASP A 161 -3.08 -9.95 -9.72
C ASP A 161 -3.23 -8.42 -9.58
N PRO A 162 -4.31 -7.94 -8.92
CA PRO A 162 -4.57 -6.52 -8.76
C PRO A 162 -3.42 -5.76 -8.10
N ILE A 163 -3.04 -4.63 -8.69
CA ILE A 163 -2.12 -3.66 -8.10
C ILE A 163 -2.88 -2.83 -7.07
N LEU A 164 -2.35 -2.74 -5.85
CA LEU A 164 -2.91 -1.90 -4.78
C LEU A 164 -2.28 -0.52 -4.75
N CYS A 165 -0.98 -0.44 -4.95
CA CYS A 165 -0.24 0.81 -5.05
C CYS A 165 1.05 0.63 -5.83
N GLU A 166 1.50 1.74 -6.40
CA GLU A 166 2.72 1.87 -7.19
C GLU A 166 3.78 2.67 -6.43
N ASN A 167 4.99 2.72 -6.99
CA ASN A 167 6.13 3.45 -6.43
C ASN A 167 6.49 2.99 -5.01
N VAL A 168 6.44 1.69 -4.78
CA VAL A 168 6.78 1.07 -3.50
C VAL A 168 8.30 1.07 -3.33
N VAL A 169 8.80 1.71 -2.27
CA VAL A 169 10.22 1.74 -1.92
C VAL A 169 10.53 0.98 -0.64
N GLY A 170 9.51 0.39 -0.03
CA GLY A 170 9.67 -0.48 1.12
C GLY A 170 8.34 -1.09 1.56
N PHE A 171 8.36 -2.37 1.82
CA PHE A 171 7.26 -3.10 2.43
C PHE A 171 7.82 -4.05 3.47
N ASN A 172 7.56 -3.78 4.75
CA ASN A 172 8.15 -4.52 5.86
C ASN A 172 7.08 -4.99 6.83
N LEU A 173 7.33 -6.15 7.41
CA LEU A 173 6.46 -6.80 8.37
C LEU A 173 7.24 -7.12 9.66
N SER A 174 6.54 -7.06 10.79
CA SER A 174 7.05 -7.53 12.08
C SER A 174 5.96 -8.35 12.76
N PHE A 175 6.28 -9.60 13.08
CA PHE A 175 5.34 -10.56 13.69
C PHE A 175 5.55 -10.58 15.20
N VAL A 176 4.50 -10.25 15.94
CA VAL A 176 4.56 -10.16 17.40
C VAL A 176 3.93 -11.40 18.03
N TYR A 177 4.67 -12.05 18.90
CA TYR A 177 4.21 -13.19 19.65
C TYR A 177 4.50 -13.02 21.15
N TYR A 178 3.56 -13.43 22.00
CA TYR A 178 3.73 -13.47 23.43
C TYR A 178 2.81 -14.53 24.06
N GLU A 179 3.32 -15.31 24.98
CA GLU A 179 2.49 -16.18 25.82
C GLU A 179 1.92 -15.43 27.02
N LYS A 180 2.70 -14.50 27.59
CA LYS A 180 2.35 -13.59 28.66
C LYS A 180 2.80 -12.18 28.30
N GLU A 181 2.10 -11.16 28.77
CA GLU A 181 2.38 -9.76 28.47
C GLU A 181 3.81 -9.30 28.82
N GLU A 182 4.50 -10.04 29.69
CA GLU A 182 5.88 -9.72 30.11
C GLU A 182 6.97 -10.16 29.11
N ASN A 183 6.64 -11.08 28.17
CA ASN A 183 7.59 -11.67 27.23
C ASN A 183 7.09 -11.47 25.79
N ILE A 184 7.28 -10.26 25.27
CA ILE A 184 6.94 -9.94 23.87
C ILE A 184 8.15 -10.24 23.01
N GLU A 185 7.97 -11.10 22.02
CA GLU A 185 8.97 -11.46 21.01
C GLU A 185 8.52 -10.89 19.65
N SER A 186 9.45 -10.36 18.89
CA SER A 186 9.23 -9.83 17.54
C SER A 186 10.09 -10.58 16.54
N PHE A 187 9.50 -10.94 15.41
CA PHE A 187 10.11 -11.76 14.37
C PHE A 187 9.93 -11.05 13.02
N THR A 188 10.90 -11.19 12.14
CA THR A 188 10.82 -10.71 10.74
C THR A 188 10.34 -11.80 9.79
N GLU A 189 10.31 -13.05 10.24
CA GLU A 189 9.86 -14.20 9.50
C GLU A 189 8.89 -15.02 10.37
N TRP A 190 7.85 -15.55 9.75
CA TRP A 190 6.88 -16.39 10.42
C TRP A 190 6.29 -17.42 9.48
N ASN A 191 6.35 -18.68 9.87
CA ASN A 191 5.64 -19.76 9.19
C ASN A 191 4.92 -20.63 10.24
N SER A 192 3.58 -20.59 10.21
CA SER A 192 2.77 -21.36 11.17
C SER A 192 2.75 -22.86 10.89
N ASP A 193 3.38 -23.31 9.82
CA ASP A 193 3.55 -24.74 9.51
C ASP A 193 4.95 -25.24 9.87
N ASP A 194 5.81 -24.38 10.40
CA ASP A 194 7.16 -24.73 10.82
C ASP A 194 7.20 -25.35 12.24
N LYS A 195 8.11 -26.30 12.40
CA LYS A 195 8.40 -26.95 13.69
C LYS A 195 8.96 -25.96 14.73
N ASP A 196 9.77 -25.03 14.29
CA ASP A 196 10.41 -24.04 15.17
C ASP A 196 9.38 -23.09 15.76
N MET A 197 8.34 -22.72 14.99
CA MET A 197 7.20 -21.95 15.48
C MET A 197 6.15 -22.79 16.23
N LYS A 198 6.34 -24.12 16.30
CA LYS A 198 5.43 -25.06 17.02
C LYS A 198 3.98 -24.89 16.60
N PHE A 199 3.74 -24.64 15.29
CA PHE A 199 2.42 -24.39 14.70
C PHE A 199 1.66 -23.20 15.28
N ALA A 200 2.33 -22.30 15.99
CA ALA A 200 1.73 -21.07 16.47
C ALA A 200 1.44 -20.11 15.33
N THR A 201 0.46 -19.24 15.54
CA THR A 201 0.27 -18.04 14.73
C THR A 201 0.73 -16.82 15.51
N PRO A 202 1.14 -15.72 14.86
CA PRO A 202 1.45 -14.50 15.57
C PRO A 202 0.18 -13.98 16.28
N ARG A 203 0.35 -13.17 17.30
CA ARG A 203 -0.75 -12.49 17.99
C ARG A 203 -1.06 -11.13 17.39
N ALA A 204 -0.05 -10.52 16.81
CA ALA A 204 -0.18 -9.27 16.10
C ALA A 204 0.85 -9.20 14.96
N ILE A 205 0.57 -8.36 14.01
CA ILE A 205 1.48 -8.00 12.92
C ILE A 205 1.58 -6.48 12.85
N GLU A 206 2.79 -5.97 12.73
CA GLU A 206 3.06 -4.59 12.39
C GLU A 206 3.43 -4.52 10.91
N ILE A 207 2.84 -3.56 10.20
CA ILE A 207 2.99 -3.38 8.75
C ILE A 207 3.54 -1.99 8.52
N THR A 208 4.60 -1.90 7.73
CA THR A 208 5.17 -0.63 7.28
C THR A 208 5.25 -0.64 5.76
N LEU A 209 4.55 0.28 5.12
CA LEU A 209 4.56 0.52 3.68
C LEU A 209 5.18 1.90 3.41
N LYS A 210 6.12 1.98 2.47
CA LYS A 210 6.77 3.21 2.06
C LYS A 210 6.55 3.41 0.57
N LEU A 211 5.99 4.57 0.21
CA LEU A 211 5.77 4.96 -1.17
C LEU A 211 6.60 6.20 -1.50
N SER A 212 7.23 6.21 -2.66
CA SER A 212 7.93 7.40 -3.16
C SER A 212 6.98 8.30 -3.96
N ASP A 213 7.30 9.58 -3.98
CA ASP A 213 6.70 10.52 -4.93
C ASP A 213 7.31 10.25 -6.33
N PRO A 214 6.50 9.99 -7.37
CA PRO A 214 7.01 9.77 -8.73
C PRO A 214 7.81 10.95 -9.28
N ASP A 215 7.50 12.18 -8.85
CA ASP A 215 8.24 13.39 -9.28
C ASP A 215 9.53 13.62 -8.47
N LYS A 216 9.68 12.98 -7.29
CA LYS A 216 10.80 13.14 -6.36
C LYS A 216 11.21 11.82 -5.70
N PRO A 217 11.63 10.83 -6.47
CA PRO A 217 11.85 9.47 -5.97
C PRO A 217 12.92 9.33 -4.88
N THR A 218 13.75 10.35 -4.67
CA THR A 218 14.86 10.34 -3.69
C THR A 218 14.59 11.15 -2.43
N GLU A 219 13.52 11.92 -2.36
CA GLU A 219 13.21 12.80 -1.24
C GLU A 219 12.03 12.25 -0.43
N HIS A 220 12.25 11.82 0.80
CA HIS A 220 11.24 11.55 1.83
C HIS A 220 10.01 10.72 1.41
N PRO A 221 10.11 9.39 1.37
CA PRO A 221 8.95 8.55 1.07
C PRO A 221 7.83 8.77 2.10
N LEU A 222 6.60 8.69 1.65
CA LEU A 222 5.44 8.61 2.53
C LEU A 222 5.46 7.28 3.27
N VAL A 223 5.40 7.31 4.59
CA VAL A 223 5.44 6.12 5.44
C VAL A 223 4.07 5.88 6.05
N PHE A 224 3.50 4.72 5.74
CA PHE A 224 2.28 4.22 6.34
C PHE A 224 2.65 3.10 7.31
N GLN A 225 2.21 3.20 8.55
CA GLN A 225 2.47 2.19 9.57
C GLN A 225 1.21 1.87 10.35
N THR A 226 0.95 0.59 10.56
CA THR A 226 -0.17 0.12 11.36
C THR A 226 0.14 -1.21 12.03
N GLY A 227 -0.63 -1.54 13.08
CA GLY A 227 -0.55 -2.83 13.75
C GLY A 227 -1.93 -3.48 13.81
N VAL A 228 -1.98 -4.78 13.57
CA VAL A 228 -3.19 -5.59 13.67
C VAL A 228 -3.00 -6.66 14.72
N THR A 229 -3.91 -6.71 15.71
CA THR A 229 -3.95 -7.77 16.71
C THR A 229 -4.97 -8.82 16.26
N PHE A 230 -4.56 -10.08 16.20
CA PHE A 230 -5.46 -11.16 15.80
C PHE A 230 -6.38 -11.56 16.94
N PRO A 231 -7.71 -11.55 16.72
CA PRO A 231 -8.68 -11.95 17.74
C PRO A 231 -8.64 -13.45 18.04
N LEU A 232 -8.20 -14.24 17.06
CA LEU A 232 -7.98 -15.67 17.15
C LEU A 232 -6.52 -15.97 16.81
N TYR A 233 -5.90 -16.84 17.59
CA TYR A 233 -4.50 -17.25 17.40
C TYR A 233 -4.26 -18.65 17.93
N ARG A 234 -3.24 -19.32 17.40
CA ARG A 234 -2.73 -20.60 17.91
C ARG A 234 -1.54 -20.34 18.85
N LEU A 235 -1.57 -20.95 20.02
CA LEU A 235 -0.41 -20.94 20.94
C LEU A 235 0.61 -21.99 20.51
N LYS A 236 1.89 -21.75 20.83
CA LYS A 236 2.97 -22.74 20.68
C LYS A 236 2.58 -24.04 21.41
N ASP A 237 2.58 -25.16 20.71
CA ASP A 237 2.22 -26.45 21.30
C ASP A 237 3.32 -26.86 22.30
N LYS A 238 2.93 -27.01 23.58
CA LYS A 238 3.84 -27.39 24.68
C LYS A 238 4.27 -28.85 24.66
N LYS A 239 3.66 -29.67 23.78
CA LYS A 239 3.96 -31.11 23.67
C LYS A 239 5.00 -31.45 22.62
N VAL A 240 5.42 -30.47 21.84
CA VAL A 240 6.49 -30.58 20.85
C VAL A 240 7.80 -30.17 21.53
N MET A 241 8.39 -31.08 22.31
CA MET A 241 9.78 -31.06 22.76
C MET A 241 10.50 -32.28 22.21
#